data_6bcc735c054ba5b412c891ad054fc7f5
#
_entry.id   6bcc735c054ba5b412c891ad054fc7f5
#
_cell.length_a   1.000
_cell.length_b   1.000
_cell.length_c   1.000
_cell.angle_alpha   90.00
_cell.angle_beta   90.00
_cell.angle_gamma   90.00
#
_symmetry.space_group_name_H-M   'P 1'
#
loop_
_entity.id
_entity.type
_entity.pdbx_description
1 polymer ?
#
loop_
_entity_poly.entity_id
_entity_poly.type
_entity_poly.pdbx_seq_one_letter_code
_entity_poly.pdbx_strand_id
1 'polypeptide(L)'
;MVYRTDAMSELQNPAVHDYVYRAFFTSNATSKQTSAGRFQDLDRIARSIVAEYKLGAIHDIGVSSGITSLDLYRALATTGIPLSFHISDKYAVYGSTGWCPTRIIDAQGSVTELYLFGVLGKRDVTNKYPVTRLLYWLLADRPVDGNIRWFVLFHHEVLEHINRGLIHRIDYDVFTTRMSCAFSFVRCMNLLNLGYFPRESIETALRNIVESLKEGGVLQVGRTHPNGTSHAAFYMKRGARLEVLQEVGGGTELRELIDKL
;
A
#
# COMPACT_ATOMS: atom_id res chain seq x y z
N MET A 1 -11.95 -15.70 -4.84
CA MET A 1 -12.91 -14.68 -5.27
C MET A 1 -12.36 -14.05 -6.53
N VAL A 2 -12.97 -14.26 -7.69
CA VAL A 2 -12.46 -13.75 -8.97
C VAL A 2 -13.04 -12.35 -9.15
N TYR A 3 -12.19 -11.35 -9.05
CA TYR A 3 -12.59 -9.96 -9.31
C TYR A 3 -12.73 -9.77 -10.82
N ARG A 4 -13.94 -9.46 -11.30
CA ARG A 4 -14.17 -9.17 -12.71
C ARG A 4 -13.56 -7.82 -13.07
N THR A 5 -12.72 -7.83 -14.08
CA THR A 5 -12.02 -6.67 -14.64
C THR A 5 -12.95 -5.70 -15.39
N ASP A 6 -14.20 -6.07 -15.62
CA ASP A 6 -15.13 -5.34 -16.51
C ASP A 6 -15.65 -4.02 -15.90
N ALA A 7 -15.62 -3.87 -14.56
CA ALA A 7 -15.94 -2.59 -13.91
C ALA A 7 -14.83 -1.54 -13.99
N MET A 8 -13.69 -1.92 -14.54
CA MET A 8 -12.48 -1.09 -14.62
C MET A 8 -12.38 -0.26 -15.90
N SER A 9 -13.24 -0.50 -16.90
CA SER A 9 -13.19 0.26 -18.16
C SER A 9 -13.42 1.77 -17.99
N GLU A 10 -14.20 2.16 -16.99
CA GLU A 10 -14.44 3.58 -16.70
C GLU A 10 -13.31 4.24 -15.89
N LEU A 11 -12.56 3.46 -15.10
CA LEU A 11 -11.36 3.91 -14.37
C LEU A 11 -10.08 3.86 -15.22
N GLN A 12 -10.16 3.35 -16.45
CA GLN A 12 -9.01 3.29 -17.38
C GLN A 12 -8.60 4.67 -17.93
N ASN A 13 -9.42 5.70 -17.75
CA ASN A 13 -8.99 7.07 -18.09
C ASN A 13 -8.03 7.56 -16.98
N PRO A 14 -6.74 7.81 -17.29
CA PRO A 14 -5.74 8.21 -16.29
C PRO A 14 -6.14 9.43 -15.48
N ALA A 15 -6.80 10.41 -16.11
CA ALA A 15 -7.24 11.63 -15.44
C ALA A 15 -8.37 11.37 -14.44
N VAL A 16 -9.30 10.46 -14.77
CA VAL A 16 -10.38 10.04 -13.88
C VAL A 16 -9.81 9.21 -12.74
N HIS A 17 -8.89 8.31 -13.02
CA HIS A 17 -8.23 7.49 -12.02
C HIS A 17 -7.49 8.34 -11.00
N ASP A 18 -6.68 9.30 -11.42
CA ASP A 18 -5.93 10.18 -10.53
C ASP A 18 -6.85 11.05 -9.68
N TYR A 19 -7.95 11.55 -10.27
CA TYR A 19 -8.94 12.33 -9.53
C TYR A 19 -9.64 11.49 -8.46
N VAL A 20 -10.17 10.33 -8.84
CA VAL A 20 -10.83 9.39 -7.94
C VAL A 20 -9.86 8.95 -6.85
N TYR A 21 -8.63 8.61 -7.23
CA TYR A 21 -7.61 8.13 -6.33
C TYR A 21 -7.23 9.17 -5.25
N ARG A 22 -7.04 10.44 -5.63
CA ARG A 22 -6.77 11.54 -4.69
C ARG A 22 -7.98 11.86 -3.80
N ALA A 23 -9.17 11.53 -4.28
CA ALA A 23 -10.41 11.73 -3.54
C ALA A 23 -10.62 10.68 -2.45
N PHE A 24 -10.03 9.49 -2.57
CA PHE A 24 -10.19 8.42 -1.59
C PHE A 24 -9.40 8.66 -0.31
N PHE A 25 -10.10 8.55 0.82
CA PHE A 25 -9.49 8.48 2.13
C PHE A 25 -9.59 7.05 2.67
N THR A 26 -8.55 6.61 3.34
CA THR A 26 -8.58 5.35 4.09
C THR A 26 -9.40 5.53 5.37
N SER A 27 -9.85 4.44 5.98
CA SER A 27 -10.62 4.46 7.22
C SER A 27 -9.93 5.17 8.39
N ASN A 28 -8.59 5.33 8.33
CA ASN A 28 -7.78 6.07 9.30
C ASN A 28 -7.55 7.55 8.90
N ALA A 29 -8.34 8.09 7.96
CA ALA A 29 -8.25 9.49 7.50
C ALA A 29 -6.97 9.89 6.77
N THR A 30 -6.15 8.95 6.35
CA THR A 30 -4.96 9.26 5.56
C THR A 30 -5.32 9.35 4.06
N SER A 31 -4.84 10.38 3.38
CA SER A 31 -4.97 10.49 1.92
C SER A 31 -3.93 9.59 1.26
N LYS A 32 -4.38 8.83 0.26
CA LYS A 32 -3.46 8.03 -0.56
C LYS A 32 -2.73 8.97 -1.53
N GLN A 33 -1.50 9.36 -1.19
CA GLN A 33 -0.67 10.21 -2.06
C GLN A 33 0.50 9.39 -2.58
N THR A 34 0.41 8.94 -3.81
CA THR A 34 1.51 8.32 -4.54
C THR A 34 1.67 9.00 -5.90
N SER A 35 2.92 9.21 -6.30
CA SER A 35 3.28 9.75 -7.62
C SER A 35 4.43 8.94 -8.21
N ALA A 36 4.43 8.80 -9.52
CA ALA A 36 5.55 8.18 -10.22
C ALA A 36 6.87 8.94 -9.90
N GLY A 37 7.95 8.20 -9.84
CA GLY A 37 9.28 8.75 -9.58
C GLY A 37 9.57 9.18 -8.15
N ARG A 38 8.64 8.98 -7.20
CA ARG A 38 8.79 9.44 -5.81
C ARG A 38 10.00 8.85 -5.10
N PHE A 39 10.41 7.63 -5.43
CA PHE A 39 11.49 6.90 -4.75
C PHE A 39 12.68 6.59 -5.65
N GLN A 40 12.90 7.33 -6.75
CA GLN A 40 13.94 7.01 -7.74
C GLN A 40 15.34 6.80 -7.16
N ASP A 41 15.74 7.60 -6.16
CA ASP A 41 17.03 7.46 -5.51
C ASP A 41 17.12 6.17 -4.69
N LEU A 42 16.05 5.85 -3.96
CA LEU A 42 15.94 4.62 -3.19
C LEU A 42 15.87 3.38 -4.10
N ASP A 43 15.14 3.49 -5.23
CA ASP A 43 15.01 2.41 -6.20
C ASP A 43 16.34 2.09 -6.89
N ARG A 44 17.21 3.11 -7.10
CA ARG A 44 18.61 2.90 -7.57
C ARG A 44 19.43 2.10 -6.56
N ILE A 45 19.32 2.43 -5.28
CA ILE A 45 20.01 1.71 -4.20
C ILE A 45 19.46 0.29 -4.10
N ALA A 46 18.14 0.13 -4.07
CA ALA A 46 17.48 -1.17 -4.04
C ALA A 46 17.94 -2.05 -5.22
N ARG A 47 18.03 -1.49 -6.44
CA ARG A 47 18.53 -2.19 -7.61
C ARG A 47 19.97 -2.68 -7.42
N SER A 48 20.85 -1.85 -6.86
CA SER A 48 22.26 -2.24 -6.61
C SER A 48 22.34 -3.37 -5.60
N ILE A 49 21.59 -3.28 -4.49
CA ILE A 49 21.51 -4.33 -3.46
C ILE A 49 20.94 -5.63 -4.04
N VAL A 50 19.83 -5.55 -4.78
CA VAL A 50 19.21 -6.72 -5.41
C VAL A 50 20.15 -7.40 -6.39
N ALA A 51 20.91 -6.63 -7.18
CA ALA A 51 21.88 -7.17 -8.12
C ALA A 51 23.06 -7.84 -7.40
N GLU A 52 23.61 -7.20 -6.36
CA GLU A 52 24.74 -7.70 -5.59
C GLU A 52 24.43 -9.01 -4.87
N TYR A 53 23.28 -9.06 -4.17
CA TYR A 53 22.88 -10.24 -3.37
C TYR A 53 21.95 -11.21 -4.12
N LYS A 54 21.65 -10.97 -5.40
CA LYS A 54 20.79 -11.81 -6.28
C LYS A 54 19.40 -12.08 -5.69
N LEU A 55 18.75 -11.03 -5.21
CA LEU A 55 17.47 -11.11 -4.51
C LEU A 55 16.31 -11.11 -5.52
N GLY A 56 15.71 -12.28 -5.82
CA GLY A 56 14.65 -12.41 -6.85
C GLY A 56 13.21 -12.45 -6.31
N ALA A 57 13.00 -12.76 -5.03
CA ALA A 57 11.66 -12.80 -4.44
C ALA A 57 11.37 -11.48 -3.70
N ILE A 58 10.57 -10.62 -4.31
CA ILE A 58 10.32 -9.24 -3.86
C ILE A 58 8.92 -9.11 -3.29
N HIS A 59 8.77 -8.39 -2.18
CA HIS A 59 7.48 -7.97 -1.65
C HIS A 59 7.47 -6.48 -1.31
N ASP A 60 6.57 -5.74 -1.91
CA ASP A 60 6.31 -4.33 -1.61
C ASP A 60 5.00 -4.20 -0.85
N ILE A 61 5.06 -3.64 0.37
CA ILE A 61 3.97 -3.61 1.33
C ILE A 61 3.40 -2.19 1.45
N GLY A 62 2.06 -2.07 1.45
CA GLY A 62 1.38 -0.78 1.62
C GLY A 62 1.50 0.10 0.37
N VAL A 63 1.31 -0.51 -0.78
CA VAL A 63 1.66 0.09 -2.09
C VAL A 63 0.69 1.16 -2.57
N SER A 64 -0.49 1.28 -1.94
CA SER A 64 -1.48 2.29 -2.31
C SER A 64 -1.96 2.11 -3.77
N SER A 65 -1.66 3.02 -4.72
CA SER A 65 -1.98 2.82 -6.15
C SER A 65 -1.03 1.86 -6.87
N GLY A 66 0.07 1.48 -6.23
CA GLY A 66 1.10 0.64 -6.80
C GLY A 66 2.02 1.33 -7.82
N ILE A 67 1.86 2.62 -8.11
CA ILE A 67 2.70 3.29 -9.11
C ILE A 67 4.18 3.30 -8.72
N THR A 68 4.50 3.52 -7.43
CA THR A 68 5.88 3.44 -6.93
C THR A 68 6.41 2.00 -6.92
N SER A 69 5.53 1.00 -6.82
CA SER A 69 5.91 -0.42 -6.96
C SER A 69 6.26 -0.75 -8.39
N LEU A 70 5.56 -0.16 -9.34
CA LEU A 70 5.86 -0.30 -10.76
C LEU A 70 7.22 0.34 -11.10
N ASP A 71 7.54 1.49 -10.51
CA ASP A 71 8.86 2.12 -10.66
C ASP A 71 9.96 1.21 -10.12
N LEU A 72 9.78 0.64 -8.93
CA LEU A 72 10.71 -0.34 -8.36
C LEU A 72 10.84 -1.58 -9.25
N TYR A 73 9.71 -2.16 -9.68
CA TYR A 73 9.73 -3.33 -10.58
C TYR A 73 10.56 -3.05 -11.84
N ARG A 74 10.32 -1.89 -12.49
CA ARG A 74 11.06 -1.48 -13.70
C ARG A 74 12.57 -1.33 -13.42
N ALA A 75 12.92 -0.73 -12.28
CA ALA A 75 14.32 -0.59 -11.87
C ALA A 75 14.97 -1.95 -11.63
N LEU A 76 14.29 -2.87 -10.95
CA LEU A 76 14.82 -4.21 -10.64
C LEU A 76 14.88 -5.11 -11.89
N ALA A 77 13.94 -4.99 -12.81
CA ALA A 77 13.94 -5.78 -14.06
C ALA A 77 15.19 -5.55 -14.91
N THR A 78 15.85 -4.38 -14.77
CA THR A 78 17.11 -4.11 -15.48
C THR A 78 18.31 -4.89 -14.94
N THR A 79 18.19 -5.57 -13.79
CA THR A 79 19.26 -6.39 -13.23
C THR A 79 19.48 -7.72 -13.94
N GLY A 80 18.51 -8.16 -14.75
CA GLY A 80 18.52 -9.48 -15.39
C GLY A 80 18.23 -10.65 -14.46
N ILE A 81 17.96 -10.39 -13.16
CA ILE A 81 17.60 -11.43 -12.20
C ILE A 81 16.13 -11.81 -12.41
N PRO A 82 15.77 -13.10 -12.46
CA PRO A 82 14.38 -13.52 -12.49
C PRO A 82 13.63 -13.01 -11.24
N LEU A 83 12.57 -12.22 -11.46
CA LEU A 83 11.82 -11.60 -10.38
C LEU A 83 10.49 -12.32 -10.14
N SER A 84 10.21 -12.65 -8.88
CA SER A 84 8.89 -12.94 -8.36
C SER A 84 8.44 -11.73 -7.54
N PHE A 85 7.73 -10.80 -8.20
CA PHE A 85 7.43 -9.48 -7.63
C PHE A 85 6.00 -9.46 -7.08
N HIS A 86 5.87 -9.26 -5.77
CA HIS A 86 4.60 -9.25 -5.07
C HIS A 86 4.30 -7.87 -4.51
N ILE A 87 3.03 -7.49 -4.55
CA ILE A 87 2.51 -6.25 -3.95
C ILE A 87 1.35 -6.55 -3.02
N SER A 88 1.23 -5.78 -1.95
CA SER A 88 0.09 -5.85 -1.05
C SER A 88 -0.34 -4.47 -0.55
N ASP A 89 -1.66 -4.28 -0.42
CA ASP A 89 -2.27 -3.14 0.25
C ASP A 89 -3.59 -3.60 0.86
N LYS A 90 -3.77 -3.35 2.15
CA LYS A 90 -4.99 -3.73 2.88
C LYS A 90 -6.23 -3.04 2.32
N TYR A 91 -6.07 -1.83 1.84
CA TYR A 91 -7.16 -0.98 1.33
C TYR A 91 -7.11 -0.84 -0.20
N ALA A 92 -6.81 -1.91 -0.90
CA ALA A 92 -6.79 -1.91 -2.36
C ALA A 92 -8.16 -2.19 -2.98
N VAL A 93 -9.08 -2.84 -2.25
CA VAL A 93 -10.36 -3.30 -2.79
C VAL A 93 -11.51 -2.54 -2.17
N TYR A 94 -12.38 -2.02 -3.03
CA TYR A 94 -13.59 -1.30 -2.64
C TYR A 94 -14.78 -1.80 -3.45
N GLY A 95 -15.97 -1.67 -2.87
CA GLY A 95 -17.24 -1.91 -3.55
C GLY A 95 -18.02 -0.62 -3.68
N SER A 96 -18.77 -0.47 -4.75
CA SER A 96 -19.79 0.58 -4.89
C SER A 96 -21.18 0.00 -4.97
N THR A 97 -22.15 0.64 -4.32
CA THR A 97 -23.54 0.19 -4.31
C THR A 97 -24.48 1.34 -4.53
N GLY A 98 -25.60 1.05 -5.20
CA GLY A 98 -26.66 2.02 -5.41
C GLY A 98 -26.32 3.11 -6.42
N TRP A 99 -27.34 3.87 -6.76
CA TRP A 99 -27.21 5.04 -7.64
C TRP A 99 -27.38 6.35 -6.84
N CYS A 100 -28.28 6.33 -5.86
CA CYS A 100 -28.51 7.48 -4.99
C CYS A 100 -29.11 7.02 -3.65
N PRO A 101 -28.34 7.03 -2.55
CA PRO A 101 -26.93 7.36 -2.46
C PRO A 101 -26.02 6.25 -3.02
N THR A 102 -24.94 6.62 -3.69
CA THR A 102 -23.84 5.69 -3.98
C THR A 102 -22.98 5.57 -2.74
N ARG A 103 -22.81 4.36 -2.25
CA ARG A 103 -21.92 4.07 -1.10
C ARG A 103 -20.69 3.39 -1.60
N ILE A 104 -19.53 3.86 -1.11
CA ILE A 104 -18.28 3.15 -1.27
C ILE A 104 -18.03 2.39 0.01
N ILE A 105 -17.80 1.10 -0.12
CA ILE A 105 -17.55 0.18 0.99
C ILE A 105 -16.15 -0.42 0.85
N ASP A 106 -15.50 -0.64 1.98
CA ASP A 106 -14.23 -1.40 2.01
C ASP A 106 -14.49 -2.91 1.91
N ALA A 107 -13.42 -3.69 1.87
CA ALA A 107 -13.49 -5.15 1.81
C ALA A 107 -14.15 -5.78 3.06
N GLN A 108 -14.24 -5.05 4.16
CA GLN A 108 -14.90 -5.45 5.40
C GLN A 108 -16.40 -5.08 5.42
N GLY A 109 -16.90 -4.42 4.37
CA GLY A 109 -18.29 -3.99 4.26
C GLY A 109 -18.60 -2.65 4.95
N SER A 110 -17.59 -1.97 5.47
CA SER A 110 -17.77 -0.65 6.10
C SER A 110 -17.89 0.45 5.05
N VAL A 111 -18.88 1.33 5.21
CA VAL A 111 -19.04 2.49 4.32
C VAL A 111 -17.93 3.49 4.57
N THR A 112 -17.09 3.72 3.57
CA THR A 112 -15.97 4.67 3.63
C THR A 112 -16.34 6.02 3.05
N GLU A 113 -17.22 6.04 2.03
CA GLU A 113 -17.66 7.26 1.37
C GLU A 113 -19.14 7.15 0.94
N LEU A 114 -19.83 8.28 0.91
CA LEU A 114 -21.23 8.41 0.50
C LEU A 114 -21.34 9.52 -0.53
N TYR A 115 -21.97 9.23 -1.68
CA TYR A 115 -22.22 10.19 -2.73
C TYR A 115 -23.71 10.33 -3.00
N LEU A 116 -24.23 11.56 -2.93
CA LEU A 116 -25.60 11.92 -3.29
C LEU A 116 -25.57 12.56 -4.68
N PHE A 117 -26.32 12.00 -5.67
CA PHE A 117 -26.39 12.52 -7.05
C PHE A 117 -25.03 12.75 -7.73
N GLY A 118 -24.02 11.93 -7.43
CA GLY A 118 -22.66 12.11 -7.96
C GLY A 118 -21.89 13.29 -7.37
N VAL A 119 -22.50 14.06 -6.48
CA VAL A 119 -21.90 15.22 -5.83
C VAL A 119 -22.00 15.04 -4.32
N LEU A 120 -20.84 14.88 -3.67
CA LEU A 120 -20.64 15.03 -2.24
C LEU A 120 -21.24 14.05 -1.23
N GLY A 121 -20.37 13.58 -0.45
CA GLY A 121 -20.56 12.96 0.82
C GLY A 121 -19.29 12.31 1.31
N LYS A 122 -18.14 12.98 1.15
CA LYS A 122 -16.90 12.49 1.73
C LYS A 122 -17.09 12.35 3.23
N ARG A 123 -16.74 11.19 3.79
CA ARG A 123 -16.62 11.04 5.23
C ARG A 123 -15.60 12.08 5.70
N ASP A 124 -16.09 13.24 6.12
CA ASP A 124 -15.24 14.16 6.85
C ASP A 124 -15.03 13.55 8.23
N VAL A 125 -13.88 12.92 8.40
CA VAL A 125 -13.48 12.29 9.67
C VAL A 125 -13.50 13.32 10.80
N THR A 126 -13.37 14.60 10.46
CA THR A 126 -13.46 15.68 11.44
C THR A 126 -14.89 16.10 11.76
N ASN A 127 -15.88 15.60 10.99
CA ASN A 127 -17.31 15.91 11.17
C ASN A 127 -17.60 17.39 11.45
N LYS A 128 -16.94 18.28 10.72
CA LYS A 128 -17.04 19.74 10.92
C LYS A 128 -18.42 20.30 10.62
N TYR A 129 -19.21 19.61 9.77
CA TYR A 129 -20.51 20.10 9.33
C TYR A 129 -21.65 19.24 9.89
N PRO A 130 -22.55 19.81 10.74
CA PRO A 130 -23.67 19.07 11.34
C PRO A 130 -24.58 18.37 10.33
N VAL A 131 -24.80 19.01 9.16
CA VAL A 131 -25.68 18.47 8.10
C VAL A 131 -25.07 17.22 7.45
N THR A 132 -23.80 17.22 7.15
CA THR A 132 -23.09 16.06 6.62
C THR A 132 -23.04 14.91 7.61
N ARG A 133 -22.88 15.22 8.90
CA ARG A 133 -22.94 14.23 9.98
C ARG A 133 -24.31 13.57 10.09
N LEU A 134 -25.40 14.35 10.01
CA LEU A 134 -26.76 13.84 10.04
C LEU A 134 -27.07 12.97 8.82
N LEU A 135 -26.68 13.42 7.62
CA LEU A 135 -26.86 12.64 6.38
C LEU A 135 -26.06 11.35 6.43
N TYR A 136 -24.86 11.38 6.95
CA TYR A 136 -24.03 10.19 7.09
C TYR A 136 -24.67 9.19 8.04
N TRP A 137 -25.14 9.67 9.22
CA TRP A 137 -25.84 8.85 10.21
C TRP A 137 -27.14 8.23 9.64
N LEU A 138 -27.91 8.97 8.87
CA LEU A 138 -29.15 8.49 8.28
C LEU A 138 -28.98 7.48 7.14
N LEU A 139 -27.87 7.56 6.41
CA LEU A 139 -27.71 6.85 5.13
C LEU A 139 -26.56 5.81 5.13
N ALA A 140 -25.54 5.97 5.97
CA ALA A 140 -24.40 5.05 6.00
C ALA A 140 -24.73 3.74 6.73
N ASP A 141 -25.51 3.80 7.81
CA ASP A 141 -25.81 2.64 8.66
C ASP A 141 -26.97 1.76 8.11
N ARG A 142 -27.53 2.10 6.95
CA ARG A 142 -28.53 1.24 6.32
C ARG A 142 -27.88 -0.01 5.75
N PRO A 143 -28.54 -1.18 5.83
CA PRO A 143 -28.07 -2.38 5.16
C PRO A 143 -27.71 -2.10 3.70
N VAL A 144 -26.60 -2.66 3.24
CA VAL A 144 -26.18 -2.54 1.86
C VAL A 144 -26.94 -3.60 1.07
N ASP A 145 -28.18 -3.24 0.66
CA ASP A 145 -29.00 -4.10 -0.19
C ASP A 145 -28.70 -3.79 -1.66
N GLY A 146 -28.32 -4.79 -2.43
CA GLY A 146 -28.13 -4.68 -3.87
C GLY A 146 -26.82 -5.25 -4.41
N ASN A 147 -26.68 -5.18 -5.72
CA ASN A 147 -25.48 -5.63 -6.41
C ASN A 147 -24.29 -4.72 -6.10
N ILE A 148 -23.31 -5.25 -5.38
CA ILE A 148 -22.04 -4.57 -5.11
C ILE A 148 -21.15 -4.71 -6.35
N ARG A 149 -20.72 -3.60 -6.90
CA ARG A 149 -19.65 -3.57 -7.93
C ARG A 149 -18.32 -3.39 -7.27
N TRP A 150 -17.51 -4.45 -7.26
CA TRP A 150 -16.17 -4.44 -6.69
C TRP A 150 -15.16 -3.90 -7.68
N PHE A 151 -14.23 -3.07 -7.22
CA PHE A 151 -13.12 -2.53 -7.99
C PHE A 151 -11.84 -2.46 -7.16
N VAL A 152 -10.71 -2.39 -7.85
CA VAL A 152 -9.38 -2.32 -7.23
C VAL A 152 -8.77 -0.96 -7.55
N LEU A 153 -8.25 -0.28 -6.51
CA LEU A 153 -7.64 1.05 -6.63
C LEU A 153 -6.16 0.98 -7.00
N PHE A 154 -5.77 0.16 -7.97
CA PHE A 154 -4.43 0.22 -8.53
C PHE A 154 -4.40 1.07 -9.80
N HIS A 155 -3.25 1.72 -10.03
CA HIS A 155 -2.99 2.42 -11.27
C HIS A 155 -3.14 1.48 -12.48
N HIS A 156 -3.66 1.98 -13.61
CA HIS A 156 -3.94 1.13 -14.78
C HIS A 156 -2.72 0.35 -15.27
N GLU A 157 -1.53 0.99 -15.29
CA GLU A 157 -0.30 0.29 -15.69
C GLU A 157 0.08 -0.85 -14.73
N VAL A 158 -0.19 -0.69 -13.42
CA VAL A 158 0.03 -1.76 -12.43
C VAL A 158 -0.89 -2.94 -12.71
N LEU A 159 -2.15 -2.65 -13.05
CA LEU A 159 -3.13 -3.67 -13.41
C LEU A 159 -2.75 -4.42 -14.70
N GLU A 160 -2.22 -3.71 -15.69
CA GLU A 160 -1.67 -4.36 -16.89
C GLU A 160 -0.54 -5.33 -16.54
N HIS A 161 0.36 -4.94 -15.65
CA HIS A 161 1.46 -5.80 -15.20
C HIS A 161 0.95 -7.00 -14.38
N ILE A 162 -0.10 -6.81 -13.57
CA ILE A 162 -0.74 -7.92 -12.85
C ILE A 162 -1.40 -8.89 -13.85
N ASN A 163 -2.17 -8.37 -14.82
CA ASN A 163 -2.84 -9.19 -15.83
C ASN A 163 -1.85 -9.99 -16.71
N ARG A 164 -0.65 -9.44 -16.92
CA ARG A 164 0.44 -10.12 -17.64
C ARG A 164 1.24 -11.08 -16.77
N GLY A 165 0.92 -11.21 -15.48
CA GLY A 165 1.64 -12.09 -14.56
C GLY A 165 3.06 -11.62 -14.19
N LEU A 166 3.37 -10.35 -14.43
CA LEU A 166 4.68 -9.75 -14.12
C LEU A 166 4.75 -9.25 -12.67
N ILE A 167 3.61 -8.84 -12.12
CA ILE A 167 3.43 -8.42 -10.73
C ILE A 167 2.30 -9.25 -10.15
N HIS A 168 2.47 -9.76 -8.93
CA HIS A 168 1.47 -10.56 -8.24
C HIS A 168 0.89 -9.81 -7.06
N ARG A 169 -0.42 -9.65 -7.02
CA ARG A 169 -1.10 -9.15 -5.83
C ARG A 169 -1.29 -10.28 -4.83
N ILE A 170 -0.92 -10.03 -3.58
CA ILE A 170 -1.20 -10.94 -2.47
C ILE A 170 -2.03 -10.25 -1.39
N ASP A 171 -2.86 -11.02 -0.70
CA ASP A 171 -3.59 -10.54 0.47
C ASP A 171 -2.68 -10.66 1.69
N TYR A 172 -2.18 -9.51 2.15
CA TYR A 172 -1.27 -9.43 3.27
C TYR A 172 -1.58 -8.19 4.10
N ASP A 173 -1.89 -8.40 5.37
CA ASP A 173 -1.97 -7.37 6.39
C ASP A 173 -0.76 -7.50 7.31
N VAL A 174 0.12 -6.51 7.28
CA VAL A 174 1.39 -6.48 8.02
C VAL A 174 1.21 -6.69 9.53
N PHE A 175 0.05 -6.34 10.07
CA PHE A 175 -0.24 -6.47 11.50
C PHE A 175 -0.73 -7.86 11.91
N THR A 176 -1.31 -8.63 10.99
CA THR A 176 -2.01 -9.89 11.32
C THR A 176 -1.53 -11.09 10.53
N THR A 177 -1.01 -10.88 9.30
CA THR A 177 -0.59 -11.97 8.43
C THR A 177 0.86 -12.36 8.72
N ARG A 178 1.10 -13.65 8.92
CA ARG A 178 2.45 -14.21 9.06
C ARG A 178 2.83 -15.00 7.83
N MET A 179 4.03 -14.80 7.36
CA MET A 179 4.65 -15.55 6.27
C MET A 179 6.08 -15.88 6.69
N SER A 180 6.52 -17.11 6.47
CA SER A 180 7.88 -17.51 6.85
C SER A 180 8.77 -17.65 5.64
N CYS A 181 9.93 -16.96 5.67
CA CYS A 181 11.02 -17.12 4.70
C CYS A 181 10.56 -17.08 3.24
N ALA A 182 9.57 -16.24 2.90
CA ALA A 182 8.98 -16.17 1.57
C ALA A 182 9.78 -15.25 0.62
N PHE A 183 10.30 -14.13 1.14
CA PHE A 183 10.86 -13.06 0.32
C PHE A 183 12.35 -12.85 0.59
N SER A 184 13.07 -12.44 -0.45
CA SER A 184 14.48 -12.06 -0.37
C SER A 184 14.69 -10.55 -0.28
N PHE A 185 13.68 -9.77 -0.67
CA PHE A 185 13.66 -8.32 -0.51
C PHE A 185 12.24 -7.86 -0.14
N VAL A 186 12.11 -7.10 0.93
CA VAL A 186 10.85 -6.51 1.36
C VAL A 186 11.00 -5.00 1.41
N ARG A 187 10.08 -4.27 0.76
CA ARG A 187 9.96 -2.81 0.89
C ARG A 187 8.72 -2.47 1.70
N CYS A 188 8.88 -1.59 2.69
CA CYS A 188 7.78 -1.03 3.49
C CYS A 188 8.01 0.47 3.66
N MET A 189 7.45 1.27 2.74
CA MET A 189 7.61 2.73 2.73
C MET A 189 6.32 3.44 3.11
N ASN A 190 6.43 4.48 3.95
CA ASN A 190 5.30 5.34 4.38
C ASN A 190 4.14 4.61 5.07
N LEU A 191 4.29 3.36 5.48
CA LEU A 191 3.25 2.56 6.12
C LEU A 191 3.39 2.60 7.64
N LEU A 192 4.53 2.19 8.16
CA LEU A 192 4.78 2.11 9.60
C LEU A 192 5.22 3.48 10.12
N ASN A 193 4.31 4.17 10.82
CA ASN A 193 4.51 5.53 11.32
C ASN A 193 4.05 5.61 12.77
N LEU A 194 4.95 6.02 13.67
CA LEU A 194 4.69 6.20 15.09
C LEU A 194 3.62 7.25 15.40
N GLY A 195 3.32 8.16 14.46
CA GLY A 195 2.22 9.11 14.58
C GLY A 195 0.84 8.52 14.28
N TYR A 196 0.76 7.35 13.64
CA TYR A 196 -0.51 6.72 13.23
C TYR A 196 -0.81 5.43 13.98
N PHE A 197 0.22 4.70 14.40
CA PHE A 197 0.06 3.39 15.04
C PHE A 197 0.74 3.35 16.40
N PRO A 198 0.15 2.67 17.39
CA PRO A 198 0.81 2.37 18.65
C PRO A 198 2.13 1.61 18.43
N ARG A 199 3.10 1.84 19.30
CA ARG A 199 4.43 1.24 19.25
C ARG A 199 4.36 -0.29 19.16
N GLU A 200 3.52 -0.92 19.97
CA GLU A 200 3.34 -2.38 20.03
C GLU A 200 2.83 -2.95 18.70
N SER A 201 1.94 -2.20 18.03
CA SER A 201 1.46 -2.59 16.69
C SER A 201 2.59 -2.55 15.66
N ILE A 202 3.43 -1.52 15.70
CA ILE A 202 4.59 -1.42 14.80
C ILE A 202 5.61 -2.52 15.07
N GLU A 203 5.87 -2.85 16.34
CA GLU A 203 6.75 -3.97 16.72
C GLU A 203 6.20 -5.31 16.17
N THR A 204 4.89 -5.52 16.27
CA THR A 204 4.24 -6.71 15.71
C THR A 204 4.41 -6.76 14.19
N ALA A 205 4.16 -5.65 13.51
CA ALA A 205 4.34 -5.55 12.07
C ALA A 205 5.79 -5.81 11.64
N LEU A 206 6.77 -5.23 12.33
CA LEU A 206 8.19 -5.46 12.06
C LEU A 206 8.57 -6.93 12.24
N ARG A 207 8.10 -7.60 13.30
CA ARG A 207 8.33 -9.05 13.50
C ARG A 207 7.76 -9.87 12.36
N ASN A 208 6.52 -9.59 11.92
CA ASN A 208 5.90 -10.27 10.79
C ASN A 208 6.68 -10.07 9.49
N ILE A 209 7.19 -8.86 9.24
CA ILE A 209 8.04 -8.55 8.09
C ILE A 209 9.36 -9.34 8.16
N VAL A 210 10.05 -9.31 9.31
CA VAL A 210 11.33 -10.02 9.49
C VAL A 210 11.15 -11.53 9.37
N GLU A 211 10.04 -12.07 9.88
CA GLU A 211 9.72 -13.50 9.71
C GLU A 211 9.52 -13.85 8.23
N SER A 212 8.94 -12.95 7.44
CA SER A 212 8.73 -13.16 6.01
C SER A 212 10.02 -13.13 5.18
N LEU A 213 11.09 -12.56 5.70
CA LEU A 213 12.40 -12.50 5.05
C LEU A 213 13.14 -13.84 5.14
N LYS A 214 13.74 -14.24 4.03
CA LYS A 214 14.75 -15.30 3.97
C LYS A 214 16.02 -14.89 4.70
N GLU A 215 16.84 -15.86 5.08
CA GLU A 215 18.20 -15.58 5.55
C GLU A 215 19.00 -14.85 4.45
N GLY A 216 19.72 -13.79 4.81
CA GLY A 216 20.38 -12.90 3.85
C GLY A 216 19.41 -11.98 3.07
N GLY A 217 18.10 -12.05 3.36
CA GLY A 217 17.12 -11.16 2.76
C GLY A 217 17.21 -9.73 3.29
N VAL A 218 16.73 -8.77 2.51
CA VAL A 218 16.86 -7.34 2.82
C VAL A 218 15.51 -6.69 3.05
N LEU A 219 15.41 -5.90 4.13
CA LEU A 219 14.31 -5.00 4.42
C LEU A 219 14.69 -3.57 4.04
N GLN A 220 13.91 -2.93 3.18
CA GLN A 220 13.91 -1.48 2.98
C GLN A 220 12.74 -0.88 3.74
N VAL A 221 13.00 0.01 4.70
CA VAL A 221 11.96 0.67 5.50
C VAL A 221 12.26 2.14 5.65
N GLY A 222 11.23 2.98 5.58
CA GLY A 222 11.40 4.42 5.71
C GLY A 222 10.14 5.21 5.37
N ARG A 223 10.30 6.52 5.24
CA ARG A 223 9.22 7.46 4.93
C ARG A 223 9.69 8.65 4.12
N THR A 224 8.75 9.28 3.44
CA THR A 224 8.96 10.60 2.83
C THR A 224 8.50 11.67 3.81
N HIS A 225 9.35 12.64 4.05
CA HIS A 225 9.04 13.81 4.88
C HIS A 225 8.22 14.86 4.10
N PRO A 226 7.56 15.82 4.80
CA PRO A 226 6.75 16.86 4.15
C PRO A 226 7.52 17.74 3.16
N ASN A 227 8.84 17.86 3.31
CA ASN A 227 9.71 18.57 2.38
C ASN A 227 10.04 17.78 1.10
N GLY A 228 9.47 16.58 0.93
CA GLY A 228 9.68 15.73 -0.23
C GLY A 228 10.91 14.82 -0.15
N THR A 229 11.76 14.94 0.88
CA THR A 229 12.93 14.06 1.04
C THR A 229 12.50 12.70 1.59
N SER A 230 13.09 11.63 1.05
CA SER A 230 12.89 10.28 1.57
C SER A 230 14.00 9.89 2.52
N HIS A 231 13.62 9.45 3.70
CA HIS A 231 14.50 8.87 4.71
C HIS A 231 14.23 7.37 4.79
N ALA A 232 15.25 6.55 4.62
CA ALA A 232 15.10 5.11 4.60
C ALA A 232 16.36 4.41 5.09
N ALA A 233 16.19 3.17 5.55
CA ALA A 233 17.29 2.29 5.85
C ALA A 233 17.06 0.93 5.18
N PHE A 234 18.16 0.29 4.80
CA PHE A 234 18.24 -1.05 4.27
C PHE A 234 18.92 -1.92 5.31
N TYR A 235 18.25 -3.00 5.69
CA TYR A 235 18.74 -3.94 6.69
C TYR A 235 18.84 -5.34 6.09
N MET A 236 19.92 -6.06 6.38
CA MET A 236 20.05 -7.48 6.01
C MET A 236 19.72 -8.37 7.19
N LYS A 237 18.92 -9.40 6.97
CA LYS A 237 18.63 -10.43 7.97
C LYS A 237 19.80 -11.36 8.15
N ARG A 238 20.28 -11.46 9.40
CA ARG A 238 21.34 -12.38 9.83
C ARG A 238 20.86 -13.14 11.07
N GLY A 239 20.37 -14.36 10.85
CA GLY A 239 19.71 -15.14 11.91
C GLY A 239 18.51 -14.41 12.49
N ALA A 240 18.55 -14.10 13.79
CA ALA A 240 17.50 -13.37 14.49
C ALA A 240 17.65 -11.83 14.44
N ARG A 241 18.69 -11.29 13.79
CA ARG A 241 19.01 -9.86 13.80
C ARG A 241 18.91 -9.25 12.42
N LEU A 242 18.74 -7.93 12.41
CA LEU A 242 18.83 -7.09 11.22
C LEU A 242 20.10 -6.22 11.31
N GLU A 243 20.99 -6.35 10.34
CA GLU A 243 22.20 -5.56 10.21
C GLU A 243 21.98 -4.43 9.19
N VAL A 244 22.37 -3.22 9.55
CA VAL A 244 22.29 -2.06 8.65
C VAL A 244 23.24 -2.25 7.47
N LEU A 245 22.72 -2.24 6.25
CA LEU A 245 23.51 -2.19 5.01
C LEU A 245 23.77 -0.75 4.58
N GLN A 246 22.70 0.06 4.58
CA GLN A 246 22.76 1.44 4.10
C GLN A 246 21.66 2.28 4.72
N GLU A 247 21.96 3.56 4.98
CA GLU A 247 20.99 4.57 5.41
C GLU A 247 20.98 5.74 4.41
N VAL A 248 19.77 6.32 4.23
CA VAL A 248 19.54 7.47 3.36
C VAL A 248 18.76 8.51 4.14
N GLY A 249 19.15 9.77 4.09
CA GLY A 249 18.47 10.87 4.75
C GLY A 249 18.49 10.79 6.29
N GLY A 250 19.41 10.01 6.89
CA GLY A 250 19.44 9.78 8.35
C GLY A 250 18.68 8.54 8.82
N GLY A 251 18.31 7.65 7.88
CA GLY A 251 17.75 6.34 8.20
C GLY A 251 16.23 6.35 8.46
N THR A 252 15.77 5.52 9.37
CA THR A 252 14.34 5.38 9.71
C THR A 252 14.08 5.72 11.17
N GLU A 253 12.92 6.32 11.45
CA GLU A 253 12.43 6.56 12.82
C GLU A 253 12.19 5.26 13.62
N LEU A 254 12.16 4.12 12.93
CA LEU A 254 11.91 2.80 13.53
C LEU A 254 13.19 2.11 14.01
N ARG A 255 14.35 2.74 13.89
CA ARG A 255 15.66 2.14 14.22
C ARG A 255 15.67 1.49 15.60
N GLU A 256 15.24 2.23 16.64
CA GLU A 256 15.22 1.69 18.01
C GLU A 256 14.33 0.46 18.20
N LEU A 257 13.26 0.33 17.38
CA LEU A 257 12.38 -0.84 17.40
C LEU A 257 13.03 -2.02 16.68
N ILE A 258 13.70 -1.74 15.57
CA ILE A 258 14.41 -2.74 14.76
C ILE A 258 15.58 -3.33 15.54
N ASP A 259 16.36 -2.50 16.24
CA ASP A 259 17.51 -2.94 17.05
C ASP A 259 17.12 -3.84 18.24
N LYS A 260 15.83 -3.91 18.57
CA LYS A 260 15.27 -4.74 19.67
C LYS A 260 14.62 -6.04 19.20
N LEU A 261 14.50 -6.25 17.89
CA LEU A 261 13.91 -7.47 17.33
C LEU A 261 14.83 -8.67 17.52
#